data_858a3c4bfc9b7b35f192aeb437e921b6
#
_entry.id   858a3c4bfc9b7b35f192aeb437e921b6
#
_cell.length_a   1.000
_cell.length_b   1.000
_cell.length_c   1.000
_cell.angle_alpha   90.00
_cell.angle_beta   90.00
_cell.angle_gamma   90.00
#
_symmetry.space_group_name_H-M   'P 1'
#
loop_
_entity.id
_entity.type
_entity.pdbx_description
1 polymer ?
#
loop_
_entity_poly.entity_id
_entity_poly.type
_entity_poly.pdbx_seq_one_letter_code
_entity_poly.pdbx_strand_id
1 'polypeptide(L)'
;MSVYLDYNASAPIDFRVLDYMVEIYKGILGNADSRTHDFGESSRQVVEKARNEVANLLSIKKDEVFFTSGATESNNIALQGLKEYAELTGKKHIITSSIEHKAVLETTKHLQQLGFEVDYVDPERDGRILPEKVFGLLRKDTLLVSIMHVNNETGAVQPVQEVGDYLLDKDVFFHVDATQSFGKLVDELRFLKYDMLSMSAHKLGGPQGIGALILRKKRYKLPPVKNIMYGGPQEHGIRPGTTPVALVAGLGKACELAATEYKKNAERCCTIRNCILQLLKESGISYRINGDLQYCIHNTLNMCFDGVSSEALMLATKQYCGISNGSACNSHSYSPSYVLTAMGLPEERIESSIRVSWGPLTDIQLVEIEFGRLLEYVKSIQ
;
A
#
# COMPACT_ATOMS: atom_id res chain seq x y z
N MET A 1 -2.65 -4.79 -28.90
CA MET A 1 -1.91 -5.09 -27.63
C MET A 1 -2.81 -4.75 -26.48
N SER A 2 -2.86 -5.55 -25.41
CA SER A 2 -3.68 -5.21 -24.24
C SER A 2 -3.02 -4.12 -23.38
N VAL A 3 -3.83 -3.29 -22.70
CA VAL A 3 -3.36 -2.32 -21.72
C VAL A 3 -3.43 -2.90 -20.30
N TYR A 4 -2.34 -2.75 -19.51
CA TYR A 4 -2.30 -3.20 -18.14
C TYR A 4 -2.81 -2.10 -17.21
N LEU A 5 -3.98 -2.32 -16.61
CA LEU A 5 -4.69 -1.37 -15.74
C LEU A 5 -4.95 -1.96 -14.33
N ASP A 6 -3.96 -2.71 -13.79
CA ASP A 6 -4.04 -3.29 -12.45
C ASP A 6 -2.78 -3.00 -11.59
N TYR A 7 -2.30 -1.75 -11.63
CA TYR A 7 -1.12 -1.29 -10.89
C TYR A 7 -1.28 -1.43 -9.37
N ASN A 8 -2.51 -1.37 -8.86
CA ASN A 8 -2.74 -1.56 -7.43
C ASN A 8 -2.51 -3.01 -6.98
N ALA A 9 -2.58 -3.99 -7.87
CA ALA A 9 -2.15 -5.36 -7.59
C ALA A 9 -0.62 -5.46 -7.64
N SER A 10 0.02 -4.99 -8.72
CA SER A 10 1.48 -4.88 -8.84
C SER A 10 1.82 -3.89 -9.95
N ALA A 11 2.60 -2.86 -9.66
CA ALA A 11 3.11 -1.97 -10.68
C ALA A 11 4.22 -2.67 -11.49
N PRO A 12 4.31 -2.45 -12.81
CA PRO A 12 5.48 -2.83 -13.58
C PRO A 12 6.75 -2.23 -12.98
N ILE A 13 7.85 -2.99 -13.01
CA ILE A 13 9.15 -2.47 -12.58
C ILE A 13 9.62 -1.39 -13.56
N ASP A 14 10.16 -0.28 -13.02
CA ASP A 14 10.81 0.74 -13.85
C ASP A 14 12.12 0.15 -14.43
N PHE A 15 12.34 0.29 -15.73
CA PHE A 15 13.53 -0.27 -16.39
C PHE A 15 14.83 0.26 -15.77
N ARG A 16 14.87 1.51 -15.33
CA ARG A 16 16.03 2.10 -14.65
C ARG A 16 16.33 1.42 -13.31
N VAL A 17 15.29 0.93 -12.64
CA VAL A 17 15.41 0.11 -11.42
C VAL A 17 15.92 -1.27 -11.77
N LEU A 18 15.35 -1.90 -12.80
CA LEU A 18 15.75 -3.22 -13.26
C LEU A 18 17.22 -3.23 -13.69
N ASP A 19 17.63 -2.27 -14.52
CA ASP A 19 19.02 -2.15 -15.01
C ASP A 19 19.99 -1.99 -13.84
N TYR A 20 19.68 -1.12 -12.87
CA TYR A 20 20.49 -0.96 -11.67
C TYR A 20 20.60 -2.25 -10.86
N MET A 21 19.50 -2.99 -10.68
CA MET A 21 19.53 -4.30 -10.01
C MET A 21 20.43 -5.31 -10.75
N VAL A 22 20.37 -5.33 -12.08
CA VAL A 22 21.23 -6.20 -12.91
C VAL A 22 22.71 -5.85 -12.72
N GLU A 23 23.05 -4.56 -12.66
CA GLU A 23 24.42 -4.11 -12.35
C GLU A 23 24.87 -4.60 -10.96
N ILE A 24 24.00 -4.49 -9.95
CA ILE A 24 24.29 -4.99 -8.60
C ILE A 24 24.50 -6.50 -8.60
N TYR A 25 23.65 -7.29 -9.26
CA TYR A 25 23.83 -8.75 -9.35
C TYR A 25 25.13 -9.17 -10.05
N LYS A 26 25.57 -8.39 -11.05
CA LYS A 26 26.81 -8.69 -11.80
C LYS A 26 28.07 -8.23 -11.08
N GLY A 27 28.02 -7.09 -10.39
CA GLY A 27 29.22 -6.41 -9.89
C GLY A 27 29.41 -6.49 -8.37
N ILE A 28 28.35 -6.67 -7.59
CA ILE A 28 28.41 -6.66 -6.12
C ILE A 28 28.21 -8.09 -5.59
N LEU A 29 29.28 -8.66 -5.10
CA LEU A 29 29.31 -10.00 -4.53
C LEU A 29 29.47 -9.91 -3.00
N GLY A 30 28.87 -10.85 -2.30
CA GLY A 30 29.08 -11.01 -0.86
C GLY A 30 27.88 -10.63 -0.02
N ASN A 31 27.95 -11.06 1.24
CA ASN A 31 26.96 -10.78 2.26
C ASN A 31 27.26 -9.43 2.92
N ALA A 32 26.27 -8.54 3.02
CA ALA A 32 26.43 -7.22 3.64
C ALA A 32 26.85 -7.27 5.14
N ASP A 33 26.63 -8.41 5.81
CA ASP A 33 27.06 -8.62 7.19
C ASP A 33 28.52 -9.08 7.35
N SER A 34 29.19 -9.46 6.24
CA SER A 34 30.58 -9.86 6.28
C SER A 34 31.49 -8.67 6.55
N ARG A 35 32.35 -8.80 7.58
CA ARG A 35 33.25 -7.73 8.06
C ARG A 35 34.72 -7.95 7.72
N THR A 36 35.05 -9.08 7.10
CA THR A 36 36.44 -9.56 6.97
C THR A 36 37.01 -9.36 5.58
N HIS A 37 36.23 -8.84 4.62
CA HIS A 37 36.66 -8.64 3.23
C HIS A 37 35.86 -7.55 2.51
N ASP A 38 36.42 -6.96 1.47
CA ASP A 38 35.89 -5.84 0.69
C ASP A 38 34.56 -6.15 0.01
N PHE A 39 34.29 -7.41 -0.34
CA PHE A 39 33.00 -7.81 -0.92
C PHE A 39 31.82 -7.56 0.04
N GLY A 40 32.02 -7.83 1.34
CA GLY A 40 31.02 -7.53 2.35
C GLY A 40 30.81 -6.02 2.54
N GLU A 41 31.92 -5.27 2.54
CA GLU A 41 31.89 -3.81 2.63
C GLU A 41 31.13 -3.19 1.46
N SER A 42 31.42 -3.60 0.22
CA SER A 42 30.73 -3.13 -0.97
C SER A 42 29.23 -3.41 -0.93
N SER A 43 28.84 -4.62 -0.50
CA SER A 43 27.41 -4.98 -0.33
C SER A 43 26.75 -4.13 0.74
N ARG A 44 27.42 -3.85 1.86
CA ARG A 44 26.92 -2.99 2.93
C ARG A 44 26.70 -1.56 2.45
N GLN A 45 27.62 -1.00 1.68
CA GLN A 45 27.50 0.34 1.11
C GLN A 45 26.27 0.47 0.22
N VAL A 46 25.97 -0.55 -0.59
CA VAL A 46 24.74 -0.59 -1.41
C VAL A 46 23.49 -0.60 -0.53
N VAL A 47 23.45 -1.43 0.52
CA VAL A 47 22.33 -1.48 1.45
C VAL A 47 22.14 -0.15 2.17
N GLU A 48 23.21 0.46 2.68
CA GLU A 48 23.14 1.75 3.36
C GLU A 48 22.73 2.90 2.44
N LYS A 49 23.19 2.89 1.18
CA LYS A 49 22.72 3.84 0.18
C LYS A 49 21.22 3.71 -0.03
N ALA A 50 20.71 2.50 -0.24
CA ALA A 50 19.28 2.27 -0.41
C ALA A 50 18.46 2.72 0.83
N ARG A 51 18.98 2.47 2.04
CA ARG A 51 18.37 2.91 3.29
C ARG A 51 18.28 4.45 3.36
N ASN A 52 19.33 5.15 2.92
CA ASN A 52 19.31 6.60 2.81
C ASN A 52 18.26 7.09 1.81
N GLU A 53 18.08 6.43 0.66
CA GLU A 53 17.06 6.86 -0.33
C GLU A 53 15.63 6.72 0.20
N VAL A 54 15.33 5.62 0.93
CA VAL A 54 14.05 5.48 1.63
C VAL A 54 13.86 6.59 2.67
N ALA A 55 14.89 6.86 3.47
CA ALA A 55 14.85 7.89 4.51
C ALA A 55 14.68 9.29 3.92
N ASN A 56 15.40 9.63 2.84
CA ASN A 56 15.33 10.90 2.13
C ASN A 56 13.93 11.15 1.55
N LEU A 57 13.30 10.12 0.97
CA LEU A 57 11.94 10.23 0.43
C LEU A 57 10.94 10.71 1.47
N LEU A 58 11.08 10.25 2.72
CA LEU A 58 10.21 10.60 3.84
C LEU A 58 10.73 11.76 4.71
N SER A 59 11.94 12.28 4.44
CA SER A 59 12.62 13.26 5.29
C SER A 59 12.82 12.79 6.75
N ILE A 60 13.24 11.54 6.91
CA ILE A 60 13.50 10.88 8.21
C ILE A 60 14.96 10.46 8.34
N LYS A 61 15.32 9.89 9.49
CA LYS A 61 16.67 9.32 9.70
C LYS A 61 16.75 7.92 9.16
N LYS A 62 17.92 7.53 8.60
CA LYS A 62 18.14 6.18 8.05
C LYS A 62 18.00 5.07 9.08
N ASP A 63 18.31 5.33 10.34
CA ASP A 63 18.19 4.37 11.45
C ASP A 63 16.75 4.18 11.96
N GLU A 64 15.78 4.76 11.25
CA GLU A 64 14.34 4.54 11.39
C GLU A 64 13.77 3.61 10.30
N VAL A 65 14.60 3.18 9.34
CA VAL A 65 14.21 2.34 8.19
C VAL A 65 14.66 0.90 8.43
N PHE A 66 13.75 -0.07 8.31
CA PHE A 66 14.01 -1.51 8.47
C PHE A 66 13.50 -2.24 7.25
N PHE A 67 14.37 -2.97 6.54
CA PHE A 67 13.98 -3.72 5.35
C PHE A 67 13.21 -5.00 5.71
N THR A 68 12.17 -5.28 4.95
CA THR A 68 11.30 -6.45 5.08
C THR A 68 11.09 -7.08 3.70
N SER A 69 10.38 -8.19 3.61
CA SER A 69 10.02 -8.79 2.32
C SER A 69 8.86 -8.06 1.60
N GLY A 70 8.21 -7.12 2.24
CA GLY A 70 7.09 -6.36 1.71
C GLY A 70 6.15 -5.86 2.81
N ALA A 71 5.09 -5.16 2.40
CA ALA A 71 4.13 -4.56 3.34
C ALA A 71 3.44 -5.58 4.24
N THR A 72 3.18 -6.79 3.76
CA THR A 72 2.57 -7.85 4.59
C THR A 72 3.45 -8.18 5.79
N GLU A 73 4.75 -8.36 5.60
CA GLU A 73 5.69 -8.59 6.71
C GLU A 73 5.78 -7.35 7.60
N SER A 74 5.87 -6.14 7.02
CA SER A 74 5.94 -4.88 7.76
C SER A 74 4.71 -4.69 8.67
N ASN A 75 3.50 -4.90 8.14
CA ASN A 75 2.25 -4.83 8.92
C ASN A 75 2.22 -5.84 10.06
N ASN A 76 2.65 -7.08 9.79
CA ASN A 76 2.73 -8.11 10.83
C ASN A 76 3.73 -7.75 11.94
N ILE A 77 4.92 -7.24 11.58
CA ILE A 77 5.92 -6.81 12.56
C ILE A 77 5.37 -5.63 13.37
N ALA A 78 4.75 -4.63 12.72
CA ALA A 78 4.21 -3.45 13.39
C ALA A 78 3.13 -3.83 14.44
N LEU A 79 2.22 -4.72 14.09
CA LEU A 79 1.11 -5.08 14.96
C LEU A 79 1.52 -6.13 16.01
N GLN A 80 2.07 -7.26 15.56
CA GLN A 80 2.43 -8.37 16.45
C GLN A 80 3.66 -8.07 17.32
N GLY A 81 4.58 -7.25 16.83
CA GLY A 81 5.78 -6.86 17.56
C GLY A 81 5.51 -6.07 18.84
N LEU A 82 4.30 -5.54 19.02
CA LEU A 82 3.88 -4.83 20.23
C LEU A 82 3.34 -5.76 21.34
N LYS A 83 3.22 -7.07 21.12
CA LYS A 83 2.63 -8.01 22.09
C LYS A 83 3.31 -7.99 23.46
N GLU A 84 4.63 -8.03 23.50
CA GLU A 84 5.40 -7.98 24.77
C GLU A 84 5.14 -6.67 25.53
N TYR A 85 5.10 -5.56 24.84
CA TYR A 85 4.78 -4.26 25.41
C TYR A 85 3.34 -4.21 25.94
N ALA A 86 2.39 -4.80 25.21
CA ALA A 86 1.01 -4.92 25.63
C ALA A 86 0.87 -5.71 26.94
N GLU A 87 1.59 -6.82 27.07
CA GLU A 87 1.60 -7.62 28.30
C GLU A 87 2.19 -6.86 29.49
N LEU A 88 3.28 -6.13 29.28
CA LEU A 88 3.93 -5.34 30.32
C LEU A 88 3.11 -4.16 30.81
N THR A 89 2.31 -3.55 29.91
CA THR A 89 1.56 -2.33 30.23
C THR A 89 0.07 -2.57 30.49
N GLY A 90 -0.44 -3.75 30.17
CA GLY A 90 -1.86 -4.09 30.23
C GLY A 90 -2.67 -3.46 29.09
N LYS A 91 -2.04 -2.76 28.13
CA LYS A 91 -2.72 -2.16 26.99
C LYS A 91 -2.96 -3.20 25.91
N LYS A 92 -4.21 -3.62 25.71
CA LYS A 92 -4.58 -4.68 24.75
C LYS A 92 -5.69 -4.26 23.79
N HIS A 93 -6.00 -2.97 23.70
CA HIS A 93 -7.01 -2.47 22.78
C HIS A 93 -6.36 -1.91 21.51
N ILE A 94 -6.92 -2.28 20.34
CA ILE A 94 -6.48 -1.85 19.01
C ILE A 94 -7.67 -1.23 18.28
N ILE A 95 -7.47 -0.12 17.62
CA ILE A 95 -8.46 0.49 16.70
C ILE A 95 -7.90 0.39 15.28
N THR A 96 -8.71 -0.10 14.35
CA THR A 96 -8.36 -0.17 12.93
C THR A 96 -9.59 0.08 12.07
N SER A 97 -9.45 0.13 10.74
CA SER A 97 -10.61 0.24 9.86
C SER A 97 -11.06 -1.13 9.32
N SER A 98 -12.36 -1.26 8.99
CA SER A 98 -12.88 -2.47 8.35
C SER A 98 -12.45 -2.62 6.88
N ILE A 99 -11.83 -1.59 6.31
CA ILE A 99 -11.37 -1.54 4.92
C ILE A 99 -9.85 -1.71 4.76
N GLU A 100 -9.14 -2.10 5.83
CA GLU A 100 -7.71 -2.38 5.78
C GLU A 100 -7.38 -3.53 4.83
N HIS A 101 -6.13 -3.56 4.36
CA HIS A 101 -5.63 -4.75 3.65
C HIS A 101 -5.66 -5.98 4.55
N LYS A 102 -5.85 -7.18 3.96
CA LYS A 102 -5.89 -8.46 4.69
C LYS A 102 -4.67 -8.69 5.60
N ALA A 103 -3.50 -8.13 5.26
CA ALA A 103 -2.31 -8.18 6.11
C ALA A 103 -2.50 -7.49 7.48
N VAL A 104 -3.43 -6.53 7.59
CA VAL A 104 -3.83 -5.91 8.86
C VAL A 104 -5.04 -6.65 9.44
N LEU A 105 -6.10 -6.87 8.68
CA LEU A 105 -7.34 -7.51 9.16
C LEU A 105 -7.09 -8.92 9.72
N GLU A 106 -6.36 -9.78 9.01
CA GLU A 106 -6.10 -11.13 9.51
C GLU A 106 -5.12 -11.13 10.69
N THR A 107 -4.18 -10.16 10.72
CA THR A 107 -3.29 -9.99 11.88
C THR A 107 -4.06 -9.52 13.12
N THR A 108 -5.00 -8.59 12.98
CA THR A 108 -5.83 -8.14 14.11
C THR A 108 -6.78 -9.24 14.60
N LYS A 109 -7.38 -10.03 13.70
CA LYS A 109 -8.16 -11.23 14.08
C LYS A 109 -7.31 -12.25 14.85
N HIS A 110 -6.07 -12.46 14.43
CA HIS A 110 -5.16 -13.32 15.17
C HIS A 110 -4.85 -12.75 16.57
N LEU A 111 -4.64 -11.44 16.68
CA LEU A 111 -4.43 -10.80 17.99
C LEU A 111 -5.67 -10.91 18.90
N GLN A 112 -6.90 -10.87 18.35
CA GLN A 112 -8.13 -11.12 19.12
C GLN A 112 -8.12 -12.54 19.75
N GLN A 113 -7.64 -13.55 19.02
CA GLN A 113 -7.50 -14.91 19.55
C GLN A 113 -6.47 -14.98 20.71
N LEU A 114 -5.55 -14.00 20.77
CA LEU A 114 -4.55 -13.85 21.84
C LEU A 114 -5.02 -12.93 22.98
N GLY A 115 -6.30 -12.56 23.01
CA GLY A 115 -6.92 -11.76 24.07
C GLY A 115 -6.76 -10.25 23.91
N PHE A 116 -6.48 -9.75 22.70
CA PHE A 116 -6.62 -8.33 22.37
C PHE A 116 -8.08 -7.99 22.03
N GLU A 117 -8.50 -6.79 22.36
CA GLU A 117 -9.76 -6.23 21.90
C GLU A 117 -9.50 -5.37 20.65
N VAL A 118 -10.31 -5.52 19.62
CA VAL A 118 -10.15 -4.79 18.35
C VAL A 118 -11.47 -4.14 17.95
N ASP A 119 -11.45 -2.82 17.82
CA ASP A 119 -12.54 -2.04 17.25
C ASP A 119 -12.24 -1.74 15.77
N TYR A 120 -13.22 -2.02 14.91
CA TYR A 120 -13.16 -1.77 13.48
C TYR A 120 -14.05 -0.56 13.13
N VAL A 121 -13.44 0.49 12.58
CA VAL A 121 -14.15 1.69 12.12
C VAL A 121 -14.62 1.47 10.68
N ASP A 122 -15.93 1.53 10.47
CA ASP A 122 -16.51 1.46 9.13
C ASP A 122 -16.36 2.80 8.39
N PRO A 123 -16.08 2.76 7.08
CA PRO A 123 -16.02 3.95 6.25
C PRO A 123 -17.43 4.53 6.02
N GLU A 124 -17.46 5.77 5.54
CA GLU A 124 -18.64 6.38 4.94
C GLU A 124 -18.81 5.89 3.47
N ARG A 125 -19.87 6.30 2.82
CA ARG A 125 -20.16 5.91 1.42
C ARG A 125 -19.14 6.41 0.40
N ASP A 126 -18.36 7.43 0.76
CA ASP A 126 -17.23 7.94 -0.03
C ASP A 126 -15.95 7.08 0.08
N GLY A 127 -15.97 6.07 0.95
CA GLY A 127 -14.84 5.16 1.21
C GLY A 127 -13.85 5.68 2.25
N ARG A 128 -14.14 6.80 2.94
CA ARG A 128 -13.31 7.36 4.01
C ARG A 128 -13.86 7.04 5.38
N ILE A 129 -12.98 6.83 6.34
CA ILE A 129 -13.37 6.82 7.76
C ILE A 129 -13.53 8.26 8.25
N LEU A 130 -14.36 8.46 9.27
CA LEU A 130 -14.44 9.73 9.99
C LEU A 130 -13.44 9.70 11.15
N PRO A 131 -12.53 10.69 11.28
CA PRO A 131 -11.56 10.75 12.38
C PRO A 131 -12.22 10.72 13.74
N GLU A 132 -13.39 11.36 13.89
CA GLU A 132 -14.16 11.43 15.14
C GLU A 132 -14.60 10.04 15.63
N LYS A 133 -14.88 9.10 14.71
CA LYS A 133 -15.17 7.70 15.08
C LYS A 133 -13.96 7.03 15.72
N VAL A 134 -12.76 7.27 15.18
CA VAL A 134 -11.49 6.78 15.76
C VAL A 134 -11.28 7.40 17.15
N PHE A 135 -11.49 8.72 17.28
CA PHE A 135 -11.28 9.43 18.54
C PHE A 135 -12.25 8.97 19.63
N GLY A 136 -13.51 8.69 19.27
CA GLY A 136 -14.54 8.23 20.19
C GLY A 136 -14.29 6.82 20.75
N LEU A 137 -13.49 6.01 20.08
CA LEU A 137 -13.11 4.64 20.50
C LEU A 137 -11.87 4.60 21.39
N LEU A 138 -11.13 5.73 21.53
CA LEU A 138 -9.92 5.74 22.35
C LEU A 138 -10.22 5.49 23.83
N ARG A 139 -9.48 4.56 24.42
CA ARG A 139 -9.57 4.15 25.82
C ARG A 139 -8.21 4.29 26.52
N LYS A 140 -8.17 4.17 27.84
CA LYS A 140 -6.92 4.21 28.61
C LYS A 140 -5.98 3.04 28.28
N ASP A 141 -6.54 1.90 27.90
CA ASP A 141 -5.83 0.68 27.50
C ASP A 141 -5.65 0.55 25.99
N THR A 142 -5.94 1.60 25.20
CA THR A 142 -5.63 1.60 23.76
C THR A 142 -4.12 1.57 23.58
N LEU A 143 -3.65 0.53 22.87
CA LEU A 143 -2.26 0.29 22.52
C LEU A 143 -1.92 0.95 21.18
N LEU A 144 -2.78 0.73 20.17
CA LEU A 144 -2.48 0.98 18.78
C LEU A 144 -3.72 1.48 18.02
N VAL A 145 -3.52 2.48 17.18
CA VAL A 145 -4.40 2.82 16.06
C VAL A 145 -3.66 2.44 14.78
N SER A 146 -4.30 1.68 13.88
CA SER A 146 -3.71 1.25 12.61
C SER A 146 -4.66 1.56 11.47
N ILE A 147 -4.31 2.51 10.60
CA ILE A 147 -5.14 2.97 9.49
C ILE A 147 -4.31 3.02 8.20
N MET A 148 -4.83 2.46 7.11
CA MET A 148 -4.20 2.61 5.80
C MET A 148 -4.30 4.05 5.30
N HIS A 149 -3.30 4.52 4.55
CA HIS A 149 -3.34 5.88 4.00
C HIS A 149 -4.22 5.96 2.73
N VAL A 150 -4.08 5.00 1.82
CA VAL A 150 -4.88 4.93 0.59
C VAL A 150 -5.45 3.54 0.44
N ASN A 151 -6.76 3.46 0.25
CA ASN A 151 -7.42 2.17 0.04
C ASN A 151 -7.05 1.58 -1.33
N ASN A 152 -6.68 0.31 -1.36
CA ASN A 152 -6.20 -0.37 -2.56
C ASN A 152 -7.31 -0.73 -3.56
N GLU A 153 -8.59 -0.68 -3.17
CA GLU A 153 -9.72 -0.99 -4.04
C GLU A 153 -10.38 0.27 -4.61
N THR A 154 -10.67 1.25 -3.76
CA THR A 154 -11.36 2.48 -4.17
C THR A 154 -10.42 3.62 -4.51
N GLY A 155 -9.17 3.58 -4.02
CA GLY A 155 -8.25 4.71 -4.12
C GLY A 155 -8.52 5.83 -3.12
N ALA A 156 -9.51 5.67 -2.22
CA ALA A 156 -9.87 6.68 -1.24
C ALA A 156 -8.70 6.99 -0.29
N VAL A 157 -8.36 8.27 -0.16
CA VAL A 157 -7.32 8.78 0.73
C VAL A 157 -7.92 8.97 2.10
N GLN A 158 -7.42 8.25 3.10
CA GLN A 158 -7.90 8.28 4.47
C GLN A 158 -7.35 9.50 5.23
N PRO A 159 -8.06 10.03 6.22
CA PRO A 159 -7.68 11.25 6.96
C PRO A 159 -6.60 10.98 8.01
N VAL A 160 -5.51 10.30 7.62
CA VAL A 160 -4.42 9.88 8.52
C VAL A 160 -3.66 11.05 9.12
N GLN A 161 -3.65 12.21 8.45
CA GLN A 161 -3.03 13.43 8.98
C GLN A 161 -3.77 13.90 10.24
N GLU A 162 -5.11 13.99 10.17
CA GLU A 162 -5.97 14.41 11.28
C GLU A 162 -5.86 13.43 12.45
N VAL A 163 -5.84 12.12 12.15
CA VAL A 163 -5.66 11.07 13.15
C VAL A 163 -4.28 11.18 13.80
N GLY A 164 -3.21 11.36 13.02
CA GLY A 164 -1.84 11.48 13.52
C GLY A 164 -1.63 12.72 14.39
N ASP A 165 -2.17 13.86 13.97
CA ASP A 165 -2.10 15.11 14.74
C ASP A 165 -2.85 14.98 16.09
N TYR A 166 -4.00 14.33 16.10
CA TYR A 166 -4.76 14.09 17.33
C TYR A 166 -4.05 13.11 18.29
N LEU A 167 -3.34 12.12 17.76
CA LEU A 167 -2.64 11.10 18.56
C LEU A 167 -1.25 11.53 19.03
N LEU A 168 -0.71 12.67 18.55
CA LEU A 168 0.68 13.09 18.78
C LEU A 168 1.08 13.08 20.26
N ASP A 169 0.21 13.60 21.14
CA ASP A 169 0.43 13.73 22.57
C ASP A 169 -0.28 12.62 23.40
N LYS A 170 -0.81 11.60 22.75
CA LYS A 170 -1.46 10.45 23.40
C LYS A 170 -0.43 9.33 23.63
N ASP A 171 -0.67 8.56 24.67
CA ASP A 171 0.10 7.33 24.95
C ASP A 171 -0.49 6.13 24.16
N VAL A 172 -0.55 6.28 22.82
CA VAL A 172 -1.08 5.33 21.86
C VAL A 172 -0.15 5.32 20.66
N PHE A 173 0.21 4.15 20.15
CA PHE A 173 0.98 4.06 18.91
C PHE A 173 0.09 4.28 17.69
N PHE A 174 0.64 4.92 16.66
CA PHE A 174 -0.03 5.08 15.38
C PHE A 174 0.74 4.41 14.27
N HIS A 175 0.13 3.41 13.64
CA HIS A 175 0.63 2.70 12.47
C HIS A 175 -0.13 3.11 11.22
N VAL A 176 0.60 3.36 10.13
CA VAL A 176 0.02 3.69 8.82
C VAL A 176 0.48 2.67 7.78
N ASP A 177 -0.47 1.96 7.17
CA ASP A 177 -0.17 1.20 5.95
C ASP A 177 -0.14 2.17 4.75
N ALA A 178 1.07 2.56 4.33
CA ALA A 178 1.30 3.47 3.22
C ALA A 178 1.56 2.76 1.89
N THR A 179 1.22 1.49 1.77
CA THR A 179 1.55 0.65 0.61
C THR A 179 1.08 1.26 -0.71
N GLN A 180 -0.08 1.87 -0.75
CA GLN A 180 -0.61 2.49 -1.97
C GLN A 180 -0.22 3.96 -2.15
N SER A 181 0.22 4.65 -1.10
CA SER A 181 0.58 6.07 -1.11
C SER A 181 2.09 6.33 -1.19
N PHE A 182 2.91 5.37 -0.76
CA PHE A 182 4.37 5.52 -0.72
C PHE A 182 4.94 5.80 -2.12
N GLY A 183 5.75 6.85 -2.23
CA GLY A 183 6.30 7.32 -3.50
C GLY A 183 5.31 8.05 -4.42
N LYS A 184 4.03 8.18 -4.02
CA LYS A 184 2.98 8.89 -4.75
C LYS A 184 2.52 10.16 -4.02
N LEU A 185 2.14 10.05 -2.75
CA LEU A 185 1.72 11.17 -1.89
C LEU A 185 2.88 11.57 -0.96
N VAL A 186 4.02 11.92 -1.56
CA VAL A 186 5.29 12.12 -0.84
C VAL A 186 5.20 13.29 0.13
N ASP A 187 4.61 14.43 -0.30
CA ASP A 187 4.51 15.61 0.55
C ASP A 187 3.64 15.33 1.79
N GLU A 188 2.52 14.60 1.63
CA GLU A 188 1.66 14.21 2.76
C GLU A 188 2.42 13.32 3.75
N LEU A 189 3.12 12.29 3.26
CA LEU A 189 3.87 11.36 4.10
C LEU A 189 5.03 12.02 4.86
N ARG A 190 5.64 13.07 4.32
CA ARG A 190 6.70 13.85 5.00
C ARG A 190 6.20 14.62 6.22
N PHE A 191 4.96 15.10 6.18
CA PHE A 191 4.37 15.88 7.27
C PHE A 191 3.55 15.03 8.24
N LEU A 192 3.21 13.80 7.85
CA LEU A 192 2.40 12.89 8.64
C LEU A 192 3.06 12.53 9.98
N LYS A 193 2.27 12.56 11.04
CA LYS A 193 2.67 12.13 12.39
C LYS A 193 2.28 10.68 12.60
N TYR A 194 3.27 9.81 12.71
CA TYR A 194 3.09 8.38 12.93
C TYR A 194 4.24 7.80 13.75
N ASP A 195 4.04 6.64 14.34
CA ASP A 195 5.09 5.87 15.03
C ASP A 195 5.66 4.78 14.13
N MET A 196 4.80 4.18 13.31
CA MET A 196 5.15 3.07 12.42
C MET A 196 4.51 3.28 11.05
N LEU A 197 5.23 2.91 9.97
CA LEU A 197 4.70 2.99 8.62
C LEU A 197 5.20 1.80 7.80
N SER A 198 4.28 1.15 7.09
CA SER A 198 4.57 0.00 6.22
C SER A 198 4.51 0.38 4.74
N MET A 199 5.44 -0.19 3.94
CA MET A 199 5.45 0.00 2.48
C MET A 199 6.00 -1.21 1.72
N SER A 200 5.73 -1.27 0.41
CA SER A 200 6.23 -2.32 -0.49
C SER A 200 6.75 -1.73 -1.80
N ALA A 201 7.91 -2.19 -2.27
CA ALA A 201 8.59 -1.65 -3.45
C ALA A 201 7.78 -1.83 -4.74
N HIS A 202 7.11 -2.96 -4.92
CA HIS A 202 6.38 -3.28 -6.15
C HIS A 202 5.16 -2.39 -6.43
N LYS A 203 4.78 -1.50 -5.53
CA LYS A 203 3.71 -0.50 -5.74
C LYS A 203 4.21 0.84 -6.27
N LEU A 204 5.54 1.06 -6.24
CA LEU A 204 6.16 2.29 -6.75
C LEU A 204 7.15 2.03 -7.92
N GLY A 205 7.02 0.92 -8.61
CA GLY A 205 7.91 0.57 -9.73
C GLY A 205 9.23 -0.08 -9.31
N GLY A 206 9.33 -0.53 -8.05
CA GLY A 206 10.43 -1.34 -7.54
C GLY A 206 10.16 -2.85 -7.68
N PRO A 207 11.10 -3.71 -7.23
CA PRO A 207 10.95 -5.15 -7.32
C PRO A 207 9.95 -5.71 -6.31
N GLN A 208 9.37 -6.87 -6.63
CA GLN A 208 8.65 -7.71 -5.68
C GLN A 208 9.63 -8.32 -4.67
N GLY A 209 9.14 -8.72 -3.50
CA GLY A 209 9.93 -9.42 -2.49
C GLY A 209 10.75 -8.52 -1.57
N ILE A 210 10.54 -7.20 -1.63
CA ILE A 210 11.17 -6.22 -0.75
C ILE A 210 10.18 -5.11 -0.37
N GLY A 211 10.29 -4.63 0.87
CA GLY A 211 9.58 -3.49 1.42
C GLY A 211 10.35 -2.90 2.59
N ALA A 212 9.72 -2.01 3.32
CA ALA A 212 10.29 -1.46 4.54
C ALA A 212 9.22 -1.21 5.60
N LEU A 213 9.62 -1.38 6.84
CA LEU A 213 8.96 -0.88 8.03
C LEU A 213 9.72 0.34 8.53
N ILE A 214 9.02 1.44 8.69
CA ILE A 214 9.57 2.65 9.31
C ILE A 214 9.16 2.66 10.78
N LEU A 215 10.12 2.84 11.68
CA LEU A 215 9.91 2.99 13.11
C LEU A 215 10.43 4.36 13.54
N ARG A 216 9.53 5.30 13.87
CA ARG A 216 9.90 6.68 14.22
C ARG A 216 10.41 6.78 15.64
N LYS A 217 11.52 7.48 15.82
CA LYS A 217 12.08 7.73 17.14
C LYS A 217 11.35 8.86 17.85
N LYS A 218 10.75 8.55 19.01
CA LYS A 218 10.31 9.56 19.99
C LYS A 218 11.33 9.67 21.12
N ARG A 219 11.88 10.85 21.36
CA ARG A 219 12.92 11.08 22.41
C ARG A 219 14.06 10.06 22.33
N TYR A 220 14.56 9.82 21.09
CA TYR A 220 15.66 8.88 20.78
C TYR A 220 15.34 7.39 20.93
N LYS A 221 14.10 7.01 21.28
CA LYS A 221 13.67 5.61 21.40
C LYS A 221 12.75 5.22 20.25
N LEU A 222 13.01 4.06 19.67
CA LEU A 222 12.09 3.42 18.72
C LEU A 222 10.84 2.90 19.45
N PRO A 223 9.70 2.75 18.76
CA PRO A 223 8.59 1.95 19.25
C PRO A 223 9.08 0.59 19.77
N PRO A 224 8.50 0.04 20.85
CA PRO A 224 8.99 -1.19 21.50
C PRO A 224 8.60 -2.46 20.72
N VAL A 225 8.80 -2.41 19.41
CA VAL A 225 8.50 -3.50 18.49
C VAL A 225 9.56 -4.60 18.65
N LYS A 226 9.12 -5.83 18.79
CA LYS A 226 9.94 -7.03 18.81
C LYS A 226 9.84 -7.79 17.49
N ASN A 227 10.85 -8.59 17.22
CA ASN A 227 10.83 -9.49 16.07
C ASN A 227 9.73 -10.55 16.19
N ILE A 228 9.12 -10.89 15.07
CA ILE A 228 8.15 -11.99 14.97
C ILE A 228 8.77 -13.27 14.36
N MET A 229 10.00 -13.16 13.88
CA MET A 229 10.83 -14.26 13.39
C MET A 229 12.15 -14.26 14.15
N TYR A 230 12.79 -15.42 14.27
CA TYR A 230 14.03 -15.59 15.03
C TYR A 230 15.19 -15.96 14.08
N GLY A 231 16.38 -15.39 14.32
CA GLY A 231 17.57 -15.63 13.50
C GLY A 231 18.73 -14.71 13.86
N GLY A 232 19.51 -14.30 12.87
CA GLY A 232 20.65 -13.40 13.04
C GLY A 232 20.28 -11.97 13.42
N PRO A 233 21.28 -11.10 13.64
CA PRO A 233 21.07 -9.73 14.13
C PRO A 233 20.74 -8.71 13.02
N GLN A 234 20.40 -9.16 11.81
CA GLN A 234 20.08 -8.29 10.69
C GLN A 234 18.93 -7.33 11.05
N GLU A 235 18.94 -6.16 10.44
CA GLU A 235 17.97 -5.10 10.72
C GLU A 235 17.81 -4.85 12.23
N HIS A 236 18.93 -4.78 12.95
CA HIS A 236 18.99 -4.60 14.41
C HIS A 236 18.20 -5.66 15.21
N GLY A 237 18.07 -6.87 14.67
CA GLY A 237 17.33 -7.97 15.28
C GLY A 237 15.82 -7.93 15.05
N ILE A 238 15.27 -6.90 14.43
CA ILE A 238 13.83 -6.78 14.13
C ILE A 238 13.45 -7.70 12.97
N ARG A 239 14.29 -7.79 11.96
CA ARG A 239 14.07 -8.64 10.78
C ARG A 239 15.33 -9.45 10.46
N PRO A 240 15.48 -10.66 11.03
CA PRO A 240 16.62 -11.53 10.78
C PRO A 240 16.61 -12.12 9.37
N GLY A 241 17.75 -12.62 8.93
CA GLY A 241 17.96 -13.28 7.63
C GLY A 241 18.82 -12.45 6.69
N THR A 242 19.56 -13.14 5.83
CA THR A 242 20.51 -12.52 4.90
C THR A 242 19.82 -11.45 4.06
N THR A 243 20.40 -10.25 4.04
CA THR A 243 19.87 -9.10 3.30
C THR A 243 19.95 -9.34 1.79
N PRO A 244 18.84 -9.25 1.05
CA PRO A 244 18.84 -9.43 -0.40
C PRO A 244 19.31 -8.16 -1.10
N VAL A 245 20.64 -7.99 -1.22
CA VAL A 245 21.31 -6.72 -1.61
C VAL A 245 20.73 -6.11 -2.88
N ALA A 246 20.52 -6.90 -3.93
CA ALA A 246 20.00 -6.38 -5.20
C ALA A 246 18.54 -5.93 -5.12
N LEU A 247 17.68 -6.61 -4.32
CA LEU A 247 16.31 -6.18 -4.10
C LEU A 247 16.25 -4.88 -3.28
N VAL A 248 17.11 -4.79 -2.25
CA VAL A 248 17.25 -3.57 -1.44
C VAL A 248 17.73 -2.40 -2.32
N ALA A 249 18.73 -2.63 -3.18
CA ALA A 249 19.19 -1.64 -4.15
C ALA A 249 18.08 -1.17 -5.09
N GLY A 250 17.25 -2.10 -5.58
CA GLY A 250 16.09 -1.81 -6.41
C GLY A 250 15.05 -0.95 -5.69
N LEU A 251 14.75 -1.25 -4.42
CA LEU A 251 13.88 -0.39 -3.60
C LEU A 251 14.46 1.01 -3.44
N GLY A 252 15.77 1.13 -3.10
CA GLY A 252 16.46 2.42 -2.98
C GLY A 252 16.37 3.23 -4.27
N LYS A 253 16.62 2.59 -5.43
CA LYS A 253 16.53 3.25 -6.74
C LYS A 253 15.11 3.70 -7.07
N ALA A 254 14.11 2.91 -6.75
CA ALA A 254 12.70 3.31 -6.91
C ALA A 254 12.36 4.53 -6.04
N CYS A 255 12.88 4.60 -4.81
CA CYS A 255 12.71 5.77 -3.91
C CYS A 255 13.43 7.02 -4.46
N GLU A 256 14.66 6.89 -4.97
CA GLU A 256 15.41 7.98 -5.61
C GLU A 256 14.61 8.58 -6.77
N LEU A 257 14.07 7.74 -7.65
CA LEU A 257 13.23 8.18 -8.77
C LEU A 257 11.94 8.83 -8.29
N ALA A 258 11.26 8.22 -7.33
CA ALA A 258 10.04 8.78 -6.76
C ALA A 258 10.27 10.15 -6.13
N ALA A 259 11.37 10.35 -5.41
CA ALA A 259 11.69 11.62 -4.76
C ALA A 259 11.78 12.81 -5.73
N THR A 260 12.20 12.55 -6.96
CA THR A 260 12.37 13.58 -8.00
C THR A 260 11.18 13.69 -8.96
N GLU A 261 10.42 12.60 -9.15
CA GLU A 261 9.43 12.51 -10.21
C GLU A 261 7.97 12.45 -9.73
N TYR A 262 7.68 12.32 -8.43
CA TYR A 262 6.32 12.06 -7.92
C TYR A 262 5.28 13.10 -8.38
N LYS A 263 5.62 14.40 -8.48
CA LYS A 263 4.70 15.45 -8.96
C LYS A 263 4.35 15.25 -10.42
N LYS A 264 5.38 15.08 -11.28
CA LYS A 264 5.19 14.79 -12.71
C LYS A 264 4.40 13.48 -12.93
N ASN A 265 4.68 12.46 -12.11
CA ASN A 265 3.97 11.19 -12.18
C ASN A 265 2.50 11.35 -11.76
N ALA A 266 2.21 12.17 -10.75
CA ALA A 266 0.84 12.49 -10.34
C ALA A 266 0.07 13.23 -11.44
N GLU A 267 0.69 14.23 -12.10
CA GLU A 267 0.10 14.94 -13.25
C GLU A 267 -0.22 14.00 -14.41
N ARG A 268 0.73 13.09 -14.75
CA ARG A 268 0.50 12.08 -15.78
C ARG A 268 -0.63 11.12 -15.42
N CYS A 269 -0.69 10.65 -14.18
CA CYS A 269 -1.79 9.81 -13.72
C CYS A 269 -3.13 10.56 -13.77
N CYS A 270 -3.14 11.85 -13.44
CA CYS A 270 -4.33 12.69 -13.54
C CYS A 270 -4.81 12.82 -14.99
N THR A 271 -3.89 12.97 -15.95
CA THR A 271 -4.21 13.00 -17.39
C THR A 271 -4.87 11.71 -17.85
N ILE A 272 -4.34 10.55 -17.44
CA ILE A 272 -4.93 9.24 -17.76
C ILE A 272 -6.32 9.10 -17.11
N ARG A 273 -6.48 9.54 -15.84
CA ARG A 273 -7.80 9.56 -15.17
C ARG A 273 -8.83 10.34 -15.98
N ASN A 274 -8.46 11.53 -16.43
CA ASN A 274 -9.36 12.39 -17.20
C ASN A 274 -9.72 11.76 -18.55
N CYS A 275 -8.77 11.09 -19.20
CA CYS A 275 -9.03 10.31 -20.42
C CYS A 275 -10.06 9.21 -20.16
N ILE A 276 -9.88 8.38 -19.13
CA ILE A 276 -10.82 7.30 -18.78
C ILE A 276 -12.22 7.86 -18.45
N LEU A 277 -12.29 8.94 -17.66
CA LEU A 277 -13.57 9.58 -17.32
C LEU A 277 -14.27 10.18 -18.55
N GLN A 278 -13.52 10.72 -19.50
CA GLN A 278 -14.07 11.23 -20.77
C GLN A 278 -14.62 10.08 -21.63
N LEU A 279 -13.90 8.97 -21.79
CA LEU A 279 -14.36 7.78 -22.49
C LEU A 279 -15.67 7.23 -21.88
N LEU A 280 -15.74 7.14 -20.55
CA LEU A 280 -16.94 6.73 -19.82
C LEU A 280 -18.13 7.65 -20.14
N LYS A 281 -17.91 8.96 -20.10
CA LYS A 281 -18.95 9.97 -20.37
C LYS A 281 -19.47 9.88 -21.81
N GLU A 282 -18.58 9.65 -22.77
CA GLU A 282 -18.91 9.60 -24.22
C GLU A 282 -19.53 8.26 -24.64
N SER A 283 -19.29 7.19 -23.88
CA SER A 283 -19.78 5.84 -24.22
C SER A 283 -21.31 5.71 -24.23
N GLY A 284 -22.00 6.53 -23.42
CA GLY A 284 -23.46 6.46 -23.25
C GLY A 284 -23.94 5.24 -22.46
N ILE A 285 -23.03 4.51 -21.77
CA ILE A 285 -23.35 3.37 -20.88
C ILE A 285 -23.80 3.84 -19.51
N SER A 286 -24.56 3.00 -18.79
CA SER A 286 -24.91 3.24 -17.40
C SER A 286 -23.78 2.81 -16.48
N TYR A 287 -23.17 3.76 -15.78
CA TYR A 287 -22.10 3.47 -14.82
C TYR A 287 -22.18 4.36 -13.58
N ARG A 288 -21.55 3.92 -12.49
CA ARG A 288 -21.40 4.72 -11.27
C ARG A 288 -19.99 4.54 -10.71
N ILE A 289 -19.40 5.63 -10.24
CA ILE A 289 -18.12 5.58 -9.51
C ILE A 289 -18.39 5.21 -8.06
N ASN A 290 -17.61 4.29 -7.49
CA ASN A 290 -17.63 3.93 -6.08
C ASN A 290 -16.61 4.80 -5.32
N GLY A 291 -17.09 5.55 -4.33
CA GLY A 291 -16.31 6.55 -3.61
C GLY A 291 -16.51 7.96 -4.17
N ASP A 292 -15.65 8.88 -3.71
CA ASP A 292 -15.66 10.29 -4.14
C ASP A 292 -14.31 10.63 -4.80
N LEU A 293 -14.38 11.12 -6.05
CA LEU A 293 -13.20 11.50 -6.83
C LEU A 293 -12.39 12.65 -6.20
N GLN A 294 -13.00 13.47 -5.35
CA GLN A 294 -12.33 14.54 -4.62
C GLN A 294 -11.30 14.00 -3.63
N TYR A 295 -11.59 12.85 -3.03
CA TYR A 295 -10.76 12.21 -2.02
C TYR A 295 -10.06 10.95 -2.53
N CYS A 296 -10.00 10.77 -3.85
CA CYS A 296 -9.38 9.60 -4.47
C CYS A 296 -8.02 9.94 -5.06
N ILE A 297 -7.04 9.07 -4.86
CA ILE A 297 -5.74 9.18 -5.54
C ILE A 297 -5.90 9.12 -7.06
N HIS A 298 -5.04 9.83 -7.81
CA HIS A 298 -5.23 10.04 -9.24
C HIS A 298 -4.99 8.81 -10.14
N ASN A 299 -4.57 7.69 -9.59
CA ASN A 299 -4.18 6.50 -10.35
C ASN A 299 -5.11 5.29 -10.12
N THR A 300 -6.30 5.51 -9.57
CA THR A 300 -7.26 4.45 -9.27
C THR A 300 -8.68 4.93 -9.49
N LEU A 301 -9.51 4.08 -10.10
CA LEU A 301 -10.96 4.24 -10.16
C LEU A 301 -11.60 2.90 -9.80
N ASN A 302 -12.61 2.95 -8.95
CA ASN A 302 -13.53 1.84 -8.72
C ASN A 302 -14.89 2.24 -9.28
N MET A 303 -15.45 1.42 -10.17
CA MET A 303 -16.69 1.75 -10.88
C MET A 303 -17.55 0.51 -11.09
N CYS A 304 -18.85 0.69 -11.11
CA CYS A 304 -19.76 -0.38 -11.50
C CYS A 304 -20.44 -0.06 -12.84
N PHE A 305 -20.71 -1.10 -13.61
CA PHE A 305 -21.51 -1.06 -14.82
C PHE A 305 -22.84 -1.74 -14.55
N ASP A 306 -23.94 -0.98 -14.52
CA ASP A 306 -25.23 -1.48 -14.07
C ASP A 306 -25.69 -2.70 -14.89
N GLY A 307 -26.03 -3.80 -14.20
CA GLY A 307 -26.47 -5.05 -14.81
C GLY A 307 -25.37 -5.92 -15.41
N VAL A 308 -24.10 -5.55 -15.29
CA VAL A 308 -22.97 -6.29 -15.87
C VAL A 308 -22.17 -6.98 -14.76
N SER A 309 -22.08 -8.32 -14.78
CA SER A 309 -21.20 -9.06 -13.86
C SER A 309 -19.74 -8.69 -14.11
N SER A 310 -19.05 -8.23 -13.04
CA SER A 310 -17.63 -7.86 -13.11
C SER A 310 -16.72 -9.04 -13.51
N GLU A 311 -17.04 -10.25 -13.07
CA GLU A 311 -16.28 -11.46 -13.40
C GLU A 311 -16.43 -11.81 -14.88
N ALA A 312 -17.67 -11.82 -15.39
CA ALA A 312 -17.94 -12.07 -16.79
C ALA A 312 -17.26 -11.02 -17.69
N LEU A 313 -17.32 -9.72 -17.29
CA LEU A 313 -16.68 -8.63 -18.00
C LEU A 313 -15.16 -8.84 -18.06
N MET A 314 -14.50 -9.11 -16.92
CA MET A 314 -13.06 -9.35 -16.89
C MET A 314 -12.63 -10.51 -17.77
N LEU A 315 -13.37 -11.61 -17.77
CA LEU A 315 -13.08 -12.77 -18.62
C LEU A 315 -13.23 -12.45 -20.10
N ALA A 316 -14.31 -11.76 -20.47
CA ALA A 316 -14.62 -11.41 -21.86
C ALA A 316 -13.64 -10.36 -22.44
N THR A 317 -13.13 -9.46 -21.59
CA THR A 317 -12.31 -8.32 -22.03
C THR A 317 -10.82 -8.46 -21.67
N LYS A 318 -10.36 -9.59 -21.13
CA LYS A 318 -8.96 -9.85 -20.74
C LYS A 318 -7.93 -9.61 -21.84
N GLN A 319 -8.34 -9.71 -23.10
CA GLN A 319 -7.51 -9.44 -24.28
C GLN A 319 -7.32 -7.93 -24.56
N TYR A 320 -8.16 -7.08 -23.97
CA TYR A 320 -8.12 -5.61 -24.11
C TYR A 320 -7.46 -4.97 -22.90
N CYS A 321 -7.99 -5.27 -21.71
CA CYS A 321 -7.56 -4.63 -20.47
C CYS A 321 -7.26 -5.65 -19.36
N GLY A 322 -6.12 -5.52 -18.70
CA GLY A 322 -5.85 -6.18 -17.42
C GLY A 322 -6.45 -5.33 -16.29
N ILE A 323 -7.61 -5.72 -15.78
CA ILE A 323 -8.37 -5.05 -14.71
C ILE A 323 -8.70 -6.03 -13.57
N SER A 324 -9.22 -5.53 -12.45
CA SER A 324 -9.56 -6.34 -11.27
C SER A 324 -10.93 -5.95 -10.72
N ASN A 325 -11.55 -6.84 -9.94
CA ASN A 325 -12.78 -6.53 -9.18
C ASN A 325 -12.52 -6.21 -7.69
N GLY A 326 -11.24 -6.03 -7.30
CA GLY A 326 -10.86 -5.77 -5.91
C GLY A 326 -10.73 -7.03 -5.04
N SER A 327 -11.46 -8.11 -5.33
CA SER A 327 -11.42 -9.38 -4.57
C SER A 327 -10.35 -10.37 -5.06
N ALA A 328 -9.45 -9.97 -5.95
CA ALA A 328 -8.49 -10.80 -6.69
C ALA A 328 -7.51 -11.66 -5.84
N CYS A 329 -7.56 -11.59 -4.52
CA CYS A 329 -6.71 -12.40 -3.64
C CYS A 329 -7.22 -13.81 -3.35
N ASN A 330 -8.42 -14.20 -3.85
CA ASN A 330 -9.01 -15.52 -3.63
C ASN A 330 -9.24 -16.24 -4.96
N SER A 331 -8.24 -16.99 -5.42
CA SER A 331 -8.23 -17.71 -6.70
C SER A 331 -9.21 -18.91 -6.81
N HIS A 332 -10.01 -19.21 -5.79
CA HIS A 332 -10.84 -20.42 -5.76
C HIS A 332 -12.34 -20.21 -5.51
N SER A 333 -12.79 -18.99 -5.17
CA SER A 333 -14.22 -18.66 -5.08
C SER A 333 -14.43 -17.16 -5.17
N TYR A 334 -15.45 -16.75 -5.94
CA TYR A 334 -15.94 -15.38 -5.91
C TYR A 334 -16.38 -15.03 -4.48
N SER A 335 -15.86 -13.94 -3.97
CA SER A 335 -16.37 -13.30 -2.75
C SER A 335 -16.57 -11.82 -3.01
N PRO A 336 -17.71 -11.24 -2.60
CA PRO A 336 -17.93 -9.79 -2.72
C PRO A 336 -16.81 -9.00 -2.07
N SER A 337 -16.52 -7.81 -2.60
CA SER A 337 -15.54 -6.91 -2.00
C SER A 337 -15.97 -6.51 -0.59
N TYR A 338 -15.18 -6.89 0.40
CA TYR A 338 -15.43 -6.50 1.79
C TYR A 338 -15.34 -4.98 1.99
N VAL A 339 -14.54 -4.28 1.17
CA VAL A 339 -14.42 -2.81 1.18
C VAL A 339 -15.72 -2.18 0.73
N LEU A 340 -16.25 -2.59 -0.42
CA LEU A 340 -17.52 -2.05 -0.95
C LEU A 340 -18.70 -2.43 -0.06
N THR A 341 -18.66 -3.61 0.57
CA THR A 341 -19.65 -4.05 1.57
C THR A 341 -19.59 -3.14 2.80
N ALA A 342 -18.40 -2.84 3.34
CA ALA A 342 -18.23 -1.95 4.47
C ALA A 342 -18.67 -0.50 4.16
N MET A 343 -18.58 -0.06 2.90
CA MET A 343 -19.14 1.23 2.44
C MET A 343 -20.67 1.23 2.37
N GLY A 344 -21.36 0.12 2.66
CA GLY A 344 -22.82 -0.02 2.60
C GLY A 344 -23.38 0.03 1.19
N LEU A 345 -22.62 -0.42 0.19
CA LEU A 345 -23.12 -0.50 -1.18
C LEU A 345 -24.01 -1.74 -1.36
N PRO A 346 -25.07 -1.67 -2.20
CA PRO A 346 -25.92 -2.82 -2.52
C PRO A 346 -25.11 -3.95 -3.19
N GLU A 347 -25.48 -5.19 -2.91
CA GLU A 347 -24.80 -6.39 -3.44
C GLU A 347 -24.71 -6.39 -4.98
N GLU A 348 -25.80 -6.06 -5.67
CA GLU A 348 -25.84 -5.92 -7.13
C GLU A 348 -24.80 -4.93 -7.66
N ARG A 349 -24.60 -3.81 -6.95
CA ARG A 349 -23.56 -2.83 -7.30
C ARG A 349 -22.17 -3.36 -7.06
N ILE A 350 -21.96 -4.12 -5.97
CA ILE A 350 -20.66 -4.74 -5.65
C ILE A 350 -20.28 -5.77 -6.71
N GLU A 351 -21.22 -6.63 -7.11
CA GLU A 351 -21.02 -7.65 -8.15
C GLU A 351 -20.69 -7.08 -9.53
N SER A 352 -21.20 -5.89 -9.81
CA SER A 352 -20.98 -5.16 -11.06
C SER A 352 -19.78 -4.23 -11.02
N SER A 353 -18.99 -4.24 -9.93
CA SER A 353 -17.89 -3.30 -9.72
C SER A 353 -16.55 -3.85 -10.17
N ILE A 354 -15.79 -3.01 -10.88
CA ILE A 354 -14.41 -3.25 -11.26
C ILE A 354 -13.48 -2.18 -10.69
N ARG A 355 -12.23 -2.54 -10.49
CA ARG A 355 -11.14 -1.61 -10.21
C ARG A 355 -10.25 -1.48 -11.43
N VAL A 356 -9.98 -0.24 -11.80
CA VAL A 356 -9.00 0.13 -12.82
C VAL A 356 -7.91 0.96 -12.16
N SER A 357 -6.65 0.59 -12.34
CA SER A 357 -5.52 1.31 -11.74
C SER A 357 -4.32 1.33 -12.68
N TRP A 358 -3.64 2.46 -12.73
CA TRP A 358 -2.56 2.74 -13.67
C TRP A 358 -1.37 3.42 -12.99
N GLY A 359 -0.33 3.67 -13.76
CA GLY A 359 0.86 4.38 -13.30
C GLY A 359 1.46 5.28 -14.37
N PRO A 360 2.59 5.93 -14.04
CA PRO A 360 3.22 6.88 -14.96
C PRO A 360 3.77 6.23 -16.25
N LEU A 361 3.97 4.92 -16.26
CA LEU A 361 4.43 4.16 -17.44
C LEU A 361 3.28 3.70 -18.34
N THR A 362 2.02 3.93 -17.95
CA THR A 362 0.85 3.55 -18.75
C THR A 362 0.78 4.39 -20.03
N ASP A 363 0.60 3.73 -21.17
CA ASP A 363 0.44 4.37 -22.47
C ASP A 363 -1.02 4.85 -22.63
N ILE A 364 -1.20 6.17 -22.72
CA ILE A 364 -2.52 6.78 -22.82
C ILE A 364 -3.23 6.43 -24.14
N GLN A 365 -2.50 6.26 -25.23
CA GLN A 365 -3.10 5.87 -26.52
C GLN A 365 -3.64 4.44 -26.47
N LEU A 366 -2.91 3.53 -25.80
CA LEU A 366 -3.43 2.18 -25.54
C LEU A 366 -4.65 2.21 -24.61
N VAL A 367 -4.70 3.12 -23.64
CA VAL A 367 -5.89 3.31 -22.78
C VAL A 367 -7.08 3.74 -23.64
N GLU A 368 -6.92 4.74 -24.50
CA GLU A 368 -7.99 5.22 -25.39
C GLU A 368 -8.55 4.10 -26.26
N ILE A 369 -7.68 3.30 -26.88
CA ILE A 369 -8.08 2.22 -27.79
C ILE A 369 -8.69 1.04 -27.02
N GLU A 370 -7.97 0.49 -26.05
CA GLU A 370 -8.32 -0.80 -25.47
C GLU A 370 -9.38 -0.66 -24.37
N PHE A 371 -9.36 0.42 -23.59
CA PHE A 371 -10.45 0.71 -22.67
C PHE A 371 -11.72 1.13 -23.42
N GLY A 372 -11.60 1.84 -24.56
CA GLY A 372 -12.69 2.10 -25.48
C GLY A 372 -13.38 0.82 -25.96
N ARG A 373 -12.60 -0.20 -26.38
CA ARG A 373 -13.13 -1.53 -26.76
C ARG A 373 -13.84 -2.25 -25.62
N LEU A 374 -13.32 -2.13 -24.39
CA LEU A 374 -14.00 -2.66 -23.20
C LEU A 374 -15.36 -1.98 -23.04
N LEU A 375 -15.44 -0.66 -23.19
CA LEU A 375 -16.71 0.08 -23.09
C LEU A 375 -17.69 -0.29 -24.22
N GLU A 376 -17.21 -0.50 -25.45
CA GLU A 376 -18.04 -1.01 -26.55
C GLU A 376 -18.64 -2.37 -26.21
N TYR A 377 -17.85 -3.27 -25.61
CA TYR A 377 -18.36 -4.55 -25.13
C TYR A 377 -19.41 -4.38 -24.04
N VAL A 378 -19.17 -3.54 -23.02
CA VAL A 378 -20.17 -3.22 -21.99
C VAL A 378 -21.47 -2.72 -22.63
N LYS A 379 -21.38 -1.80 -23.57
CA LYS A 379 -22.55 -1.26 -24.29
C LYS A 379 -23.36 -2.31 -25.06
N SER A 380 -22.69 -3.35 -25.53
CA SER A 380 -23.36 -4.42 -26.27
C SER A 380 -24.15 -5.39 -25.39
N ILE A 381 -23.91 -5.36 -24.06
CA ILE A 381 -24.54 -6.27 -23.10
C ILE A 381 -25.43 -5.57 -22.06
N GLN A 382 -25.44 -4.24 -22.01
CA GLN A 382 -26.40 -3.41 -21.27
C GLN A 382 -27.66 -3.16 -22.12
#